data_b06fd9398b0ef3bd514ee75c718c431c
#
_entry.id   b06fd9398b0ef3bd514ee75c718c431c
#
_cell.length_a   1.000
_cell.length_b   1.000
_cell.length_c   1.000
_cell.angle_alpha   90.00
_cell.angle_beta   90.00
_cell.angle_gamma   90.00
#
_symmetry.space_group_name_H-M   'P 1'
#
loop_
_entity.id
_entity.type
_entity.pdbx_description
1 polymer ?
#
loop_
_entity_poly.entity_id
_entity_poly.type
_entity_poly.pdbx_seq_one_letter_code
_entity_poly.pdbx_strand_id
1 'polypeptide(L)'
;MIAPVNKIIDHSVVDGPGNRTAVFFQGCPFRCQYCHNPETMALCTHCGACVSACPAGALSLREGKVHWEEARCVGCDSCLRACPNLSSPKVREMTVEDVLLRIRQNLPFIRGITCSGGECTLYAGFMAELFAKTKAMGLTNLIDSNGILDFSKADALLEHADGVMLDIKCFDRAGHIRLTGKDNDLVLQNAAYLAQRGLLPEVRTVIIPGVLPNEDTVAQVSRLLAPYQANGPIRYKLIAFRPMGVREEFRSFPVPSRAEMESLSQLAQREGMADVVTV
;
A
#
# COMPACT_ATOMS: atom_id res chain seq x y z
N MET A 1 -0.07 -21.29 -5.43
CA MET A 1 -0.63 -20.58 -4.26
C MET A 1 -1.83 -19.74 -4.68
N ILE A 2 -2.74 -19.43 -3.75
CA ILE A 2 -3.94 -18.59 -3.98
C ILE A 2 -3.86 -17.39 -3.03
N ALA A 3 -4.29 -16.21 -3.50
CA ALA A 3 -4.37 -15.00 -2.68
C ALA A 3 -5.63 -14.19 -3.01
N PRO A 4 -6.22 -13.49 -2.02
CA PRO A 4 -7.40 -12.63 -2.23
C PRO A 4 -6.96 -11.32 -2.89
N VAL A 5 -7.23 -11.18 -4.17
CA VAL A 5 -6.96 -9.97 -4.96
C VAL A 5 -8.20 -9.08 -4.96
N ASN A 6 -8.05 -7.86 -4.46
CA ASN A 6 -9.10 -6.84 -4.44
C ASN A 6 -9.34 -6.25 -5.83
N LYS A 7 -8.25 -5.81 -6.46
CA LYS A 7 -8.26 -5.26 -7.83
C LYS A 7 -6.89 -5.38 -8.50
N ILE A 8 -6.90 -5.36 -9.82
CA ILE A 8 -5.70 -5.17 -10.64
C ILE A 8 -5.91 -3.91 -11.47
N ILE A 9 -4.96 -2.99 -11.40
CA ILE A 9 -4.89 -1.80 -12.26
C ILE A 9 -3.89 -2.11 -13.36
N ASP A 10 -4.37 -2.23 -14.57
CA ASP A 10 -3.56 -2.66 -15.71
C ASP A 10 -2.41 -1.70 -16.01
N HIS A 11 -2.67 -0.39 -15.92
CA HIS A 11 -1.73 0.68 -16.22
C HIS A 11 -1.77 1.73 -15.14
N SER A 12 -0.73 1.81 -14.33
CA SER A 12 -0.56 2.81 -13.28
C SER A 12 0.79 3.51 -13.42
N VAL A 13 0.78 4.82 -13.31
CA VAL A 13 1.96 5.68 -13.27
C VAL A 13 2.20 6.28 -11.89
N VAL A 14 1.39 5.89 -10.90
CA VAL A 14 1.46 6.40 -9.52
C VAL A 14 1.93 5.36 -8.51
N ASP A 15 1.90 4.08 -8.90
CA ASP A 15 2.29 2.95 -8.04
C ASP A 15 3.76 2.54 -8.25
N GLY A 16 4.64 3.53 -8.40
CA GLY A 16 6.08 3.35 -8.64
C GLY A 16 6.54 3.98 -9.96
N PRO A 17 7.84 3.93 -10.26
CA PRO A 17 8.40 4.54 -11.46
C PRO A 17 7.98 3.79 -12.74
N GLY A 18 7.63 4.56 -13.76
CA GLY A 18 7.17 4.06 -15.06
C GLY A 18 5.71 3.58 -15.03
N ASN A 19 5.24 3.05 -16.18
CA ASN A 19 3.92 2.43 -16.25
C ASN A 19 3.98 1.00 -15.72
N ARG A 20 3.11 0.63 -14.79
CA ARG A 20 3.14 -0.65 -14.08
C ARG A 20 1.75 -1.28 -13.99
N THR A 21 1.68 -2.60 -13.97
CA THR A 21 0.46 -3.27 -13.51
C THR A 21 0.51 -3.33 -11.99
N ALA A 22 -0.48 -2.75 -11.32
CA ALA A 22 -0.57 -2.75 -9.86
C ALA A 22 -1.58 -3.79 -9.38
N VAL A 23 -1.14 -4.72 -8.51
CA VAL A 23 -1.95 -5.79 -7.93
C VAL A 23 -2.23 -5.45 -6.48
N PHE A 24 -3.52 -5.24 -6.15
CA PHE A 24 -3.97 -4.86 -4.82
C PHE A 24 -4.56 -6.08 -4.10
N PHE A 25 -3.95 -6.46 -2.98
CA PHE A 25 -4.42 -7.56 -2.15
C PHE A 25 -5.40 -7.11 -1.08
N GLN A 26 -6.22 -8.04 -0.60
CA GLN A 26 -7.17 -7.83 0.49
C GLN A 26 -6.54 -8.24 1.83
N GLY A 27 -6.88 -7.51 2.89
CA GLY A 27 -6.38 -7.72 4.25
C GLY A 27 -5.24 -6.78 4.62
N CYS A 28 -5.32 -6.20 5.82
CA CYS A 28 -4.30 -5.33 6.40
C CYS A 28 -4.33 -5.46 7.92
N PRO A 29 -3.19 -5.68 8.60
CA PRO A 29 -3.15 -5.72 10.05
C PRO A 29 -3.19 -4.32 10.69
N PHE A 30 -2.97 -3.25 9.89
CA PHE A 30 -3.09 -1.88 10.35
C PHE A 30 -4.53 -1.37 10.19
N ARG A 31 -4.92 -0.43 11.05
CA ARG A 31 -6.22 0.24 11.07
C ARG A 31 -6.07 1.75 10.88
N CYS A 32 -5.19 2.15 9.96
CA CYS A 32 -4.82 3.54 9.76
C CYS A 32 -6.05 4.44 9.67
N GLN A 33 -6.07 5.51 10.47
CA GLN A 33 -7.18 6.46 10.51
C GLN A 33 -7.39 7.13 9.15
N TYR A 34 -6.32 7.50 8.46
CA TYR A 34 -6.34 8.15 7.14
C TYR A 34 -6.29 7.18 5.94
N CYS A 35 -6.56 5.90 6.11
CA CYS A 35 -6.50 4.96 5.00
C CYS A 35 -7.42 5.38 3.85
N HIS A 36 -6.87 5.43 2.63
CA HIS A 36 -7.62 5.79 1.42
C HIS A 36 -8.36 4.59 0.78
N ASN A 37 -8.01 3.37 1.21
CA ASN A 37 -8.65 2.13 0.75
C ASN A 37 -9.14 1.31 1.95
N PRO A 38 -10.01 1.86 2.81
CA PRO A 38 -10.43 1.19 4.04
C PRO A 38 -11.15 -0.15 3.79
N GLU A 39 -11.74 -0.32 2.60
CA GLU A 39 -12.38 -1.56 2.15
C GLU A 39 -11.40 -2.73 1.97
N THR A 40 -10.09 -2.45 1.96
CA THR A 40 -9.05 -3.48 1.88
C THR A 40 -8.57 -3.99 3.23
N MET A 41 -9.02 -3.38 4.35
CA MET A 41 -8.51 -3.69 5.69
C MET A 41 -8.88 -5.09 6.18
N ALA A 42 -10.12 -5.52 5.97
CA ALA A 42 -10.60 -6.79 6.49
C ALA A 42 -10.93 -7.80 5.38
N LEU A 43 -10.82 -9.08 5.68
CA LEU A 43 -11.40 -10.13 4.86
C LEU A 43 -12.92 -10.14 5.01
N CYS A 44 -13.65 -10.54 3.96
CA CYS A 44 -15.09 -10.63 4.00
C CYS A 44 -15.55 -11.72 5.00
N THR A 45 -16.45 -11.36 5.91
CA THR A 45 -17.07 -12.30 6.86
C THR A 45 -18.33 -12.95 6.32
N HIS A 46 -18.71 -12.64 5.10
CA HIS A 46 -19.92 -13.13 4.42
C HIS A 46 -21.24 -12.85 5.16
N CYS A 47 -21.31 -11.77 5.94
CA CYS A 47 -22.50 -11.42 6.73
C CYS A 47 -23.73 -11.05 5.88
N GLY A 48 -23.56 -10.82 4.58
CA GLY A 48 -24.67 -10.52 3.65
C GLY A 48 -25.18 -9.07 3.64
N ALA A 49 -24.71 -8.18 4.54
CA ALA A 49 -25.19 -6.79 4.63
C ALA A 49 -25.09 -5.99 3.30
N CYS A 50 -24.11 -6.30 2.47
CA CYS A 50 -23.91 -5.64 1.17
C CYS A 50 -24.87 -6.14 0.07
N VAL A 51 -25.53 -7.30 0.24
CA VAL A 51 -26.38 -7.91 -0.80
C VAL A 51 -27.61 -7.04 -1.06
N SER A 52 -28.33 -6.67 -0.02
CA SER A 52 -29.52 -5.79 -0.13
C SER A 52 -29.18 -4.36 -0.55
N ALA A 53 -27.94 -3.92 -0.32
CA ALA A 53 -27.47 -2.59 -0.69
C ALA A 53 -27.04 -2.48 -2.16
N CYS A 54 -26.99 -3.61 -2.91
CA CYS A 54 -26.56 -3.59 -4.31
C CYS A 54 -27.71 -3.26 -5.26
N PRO A 55 -27.74 -2.05 -5.89
CA PRO A 55 -28.85 -1.64 -6.75
C PRO A 55 -28.93 -2.46 -8.05
N ALA A 56 -27.79 -3.01 -8.50
CA ALA A 56 -27.72 -3.80 -9.72
C ALA A 56 -27.95 -5.32 -9.47
N GLY A 57 -28.17 -5.74 -8.21
CA GLY A 57 -28.28 -7.15 -7.86
C GLY A 57 -27.05 -7.99 -8.24
N ALA A 58 -25.87 -7.35 -8.27
CA ALA A 58 -24.61 -8.03 -8.59
C ALA A 58 -24.03 -8.82 -7.42
N LEU A 59 -24.70 -8.84 -6.26
CA LEU A 59 -24.31 -9.58 -5.07
C LEU A 59 -25.42 -10.55 -4.66
N SER A 60 -25.02 -11.73 -4.28
CA SER A 60 -25.94 -12.76 -3.74
C SER A 60 -25.30 -13.48 -2.58
N LEU A 61 -26.13 -13.98 -1.64
CA LEU A 61 -25.69 -14.86 -0.57
C LEU A 61 -26.09 -16.29 -0.95
N ARG A 62 -25.12 -17.18 -1.13
CA ARG A 62 -25.33 -18.59 -1.47
C ARG A 62 -24.44 -19.44 -0.58
N GLU A 63 -24.98 -20.48 0.01
CA GLU A 63 -24.25 -21.41 0.89
C GLU A 63 -23.41 -20.69 1.96
N GLY A 64 -23.97 -19.61 2.55
CA GLY A 64 -23.31 -18.81 3.57
C GLY A 64 -22.16 -17.91 3.07
N LYS A 65 -21.97 -17.80 1.74
CA LYS A 65 -20.94 -16.95 1.13
C LYS A 65 -21.56 -15.86 0.27
N VAL A 66 -20.98 -14.67 0.34
CA VAL A 66 -21.32 -13.57 -0.57
C VAL A 66 -20.59 -13.80 -1.89
N HIS A 67 -21.34 -13.84 -2.97
CA HIS A 67 -20.83 -13.96 -4.33
C HIS A 67 -21.02 -12.64 -5.08
N TRP A 68 -20.00 -12.22 -5.79
CA TRP A 68 -20.00 -11.05 -6.65
C TRP A 68 -19.96 -11.46 -8.13
N GLU A 69 -20.92 -10.95 -8.87
CA GLU A 69 -21.03 -11.13 -10.32
C GLU A 69 -20.58 -9.82 -11.01
N GLU A 70 -19.34 -9.82 -11.52
CA GLU A 70 -18.71 -8.62 -12.10
C GLU A 70 -19.50 -8.07 -13.28
N ALA A 71 -20.00 -8.93 -14.17
CA ALA A 71 -20.74 -8.54 -15.36
C ALA A 71 -22.00 -7.71 -15.06
N ARG A 72 -22.56 -7.85 -13.85
CA ARG A 72 -23.72 -7.07 -13.39
C ARG A 72 -23.32 -5.83 -12.60
N CYS A 73 -22.07 -5.72 -12.20
CA CYS A 73 -21.61 -4.65 -11.30
C CYS A 73 -21.50 -3.32 -12.04
N VAL A 74 -22.17 -2.29 -11.55
CA VAL A 74 -22.15 -0.92 -12.10
C VAL A 74 -21.11 0.00 -11.42
N GLY A 75 -20.26 -0.53 -10.53
CA GLY A 75 -19.18 0.24 -9.88
C GLY A 75 -19.63 1.31 -8.89
N CYS A 76 -20.85 1.26 -8.37
CA CYS A 76 -21.43 2.34 -7.53
C CYS A 76 -20.92 2.35 -6.08
N ASP A 77 -20.17 1.34 -5.62
CA ASP A 77 -19.58 1.17 -4.28
C ASP A 77 -20.57 1.18 -3.10
N SER A 78 -21.86 1.02 -3.35
CA SER A 78 -22.88 0.90 -2.29
C SER A 78 -22.59 -0.27 -1.34
N CYS A 79 -22.04 -1.37 -1.85
CA CYS A 79 -21.62 -2.52 -1.06
C CYS A 79 -20.47 -2.19 -0.08
N LEU A 80 -19.55 -1.32 -0.46
CA LEU A 80 -18.44 -0.88 0.40
C LEU A 80 -18.97 0.00 1.54
N ARG A 81 -19.86 0.94 1.21
CA ARG A 81 -20.52 1.80 2.22
C ARG A 81 -21.40 1.04 3.20
N ALA A 82 -22.05 -0.04 2.74
CA ALA A 82 -22.90 -0.87 3.57
C ALA A 82 -22.13 -1.89 4.43
N CYS A 83 -20.84 -2.07 4.20
CA CYS A 83 -20.05 -3.09 4.89
C CYS A 83 -19.64 -2.62 6.30
N PRO A 84 -20.11 -3.26 7.39
CA PRO A 84 -19.74 -2.86 8.75
C PRO A 84 -18.29 -3.26 9.10
N ASN A 85 -17.67 -4.13 8.29
CA ASN A 85 -16.37 -4.73 8.59
C ASN A 85 -15.21 -4.13 7.79
N LEU A 86 -15.42 -3.05 7.05
CA LEU A 86 -14.38 -2.45 6.18
C LEU A 86 -13.76 -3.48 5.22
N SER A 87 -14.62 -4.23 4.53
CA SER A 87 -14.21 -5.27 3.58
C SER A 87 -14.91 -5.07 2.23
N SER A 88 -14.23 -5.46 1.17
CA SER A 88 -14.82 -5.50 -0.17
C SER A 88 -15.42 -6.88 -0.43
N PRO A 89 -16.67 -6.98 -0.94
CA PRO A 89 -17.20 -8.24 -1.46
C PRO A 89 -16.72 -8.55 -2.88
N LYS A 90 -15.96 -7.65 -3.51
CA LYS A 90 -15.48 -7.75 -4.90
C LYS A 90 -14.13 -8.45 -5.02
N VAL A 91 -13.68 -9.10 -3.95
CA VAL A 91 -12.42 -9.82 -3.89
C VAL A 91 -12.49 -11.12 -4.69
N ARG A 92 -11.43 -11.43 -5.41
CA ARG A 92 -11.28 -12.69 -6.14
C ARG A 92 -10.14 -13.50 -5.54
N GLU A 93 -10.39 -14.76 -5.26
CA GLU A 93 -9.34 -15.72 -4.97
C GLU A 93 -8.62 -16.06 -6.29
N MET A 94 -7.38 -15.58 -6.44
CA MET A 94 -6.62 -15.73 -7.68
C MET A 94 -5.37 -16.58 -7.44
N THR A 95 -5.06 -17.44 -8.40
CA THR A 95 -3.77 -18.12 -8.48
C THR A 95 -2.72 -17.18 -9.07
N VAL A 96 -1.43 -17.51 -8.93
CA VAL A 96 -0.35 -16.77 -9.59
C VAL A 96 -0.54 -16.75 -11.11
N GLU A 97 -1.01 -17.85 -11.70
CA GLU A 97 -1.26 -17.91 -13.15
C GLU A 97 -2.40 -16.99 -13.60
N ASP A 98 -3.47 -16.85 -12.80
CA ASP A 98 -4.55 -15.90 -13.12
C ASP A 98 -4.04 -14.46 -13.17
N VAL A 99 -3.19 -14.08 -12.21
CA VAL A 99 -2.56 -12.75 -12.20
C VAL A 99 -1.62 -12.57 -13.38
N LEU A 100 -0.82 -13.60 -13.70
CA LEU A 100 0.10 -13.58 -14.84
C LEU A 100 -0.61 -13.47 -16.18
N LEU A 101 -1.77 -14.10 -16.34
CA LEU A 101 -2.58 -13.95 -17.55
C LEU A 101 -2.92 -12.47 -17.80
N ARG A 102 -3.27 -11.74 -16.73
CA ARG A 102 -3.56 -10.30 -16.83
C ARG A 102 -2.30 -9.49 -17.15
N ILE A 103 -1.18 -9.79 -16.46
CA ILE A 103 0.11 -9.11 -16.69
C ILE A 103 0.59 -9.30 -18.12
N ARG A 104 0.45 -10.52 -18.69
CA ARG A 104 0.85 -10.80 -20.09
C ARG A 104 0.12 -9.94 -21.12
N GLN A 105 -1.15 -9.62 -20.88
CA GLN A 105 -1.91 -8.71 -21.76
C GLN A 105 -1.34 -7.29 -21.74
N ASN A 106 -0.74 -6.86 -20.65
CA ASN A 106 -0.20 -5.53 -20.45
C ASN A 106 1.28 -5.40 -20.83
N LEU A 107 1.96 -6.53 -21.11
CA LEU A 107 3.42 -6.61 -21.29
C LEU A 107 4.00 -5.56 -22.24
N PRO A 108 3.38 -5.25 -23.40
CA PRO A 108 3.92 -4.24 -24.34
C PRO A 108 3.95 -2.80 -23.77
N PHE A 109 3.19 -2.53 -22.71
CA PHE A 109 2.95 -1.17 -22.22
C PHE A 109 3.55 -0.90 -20.83
N ILE A 110 4.01 -1.94 -20.12
CA ILE A 110 4.46 -1.82 -18.74
C ILE A 110 5.96 -2.09 -18.62
N ARG A 111 6.57 -1.45 -17.62
CA ARG A 111 7.96 -1.70 -17.22
C ARG A 111 8.10 -2.65 -16.06
N GLY A 112 7.01 -2.92 -15.37
CA GLY A 112 7.03 -3.78 -14.20
C GLY A 112 5.67 -3.92 -13.55
N ILE A 113 5.69 -4.58 -12.41
CA ILE A 113 4.51 -4.74 -11.56
C ILE A 113 4.77 -4.14 -10.18
N THR A 114 3.70 -3.74 -9.50
CA THR A 114 3.72 -3.35 -8.10
C THR A 114 2.67 -4.17 -7.34
N CYS A 115 3.07 -4.80 -6.25
CA CYS A 115 2.15 -5.40 -5.31
C CYS A 115 1.87 -4.42 -4.18
N SER A 116 0.59 -4.16 -3.92
CA SER A 116 0.06 -3.19 -2.94
C SER A 116 -1.26 -3.71 -2.36
N GLY A 117 -2.16 -2.83 -1.88
CA GLY A 117 -3.50 -3.19 -1.46
C GLY A 117 -3.81 -2.77 -0.04
N GLY A 118 -4.30 -3.69 0.78
CA GLY A 118 -4.29 -3.56 2.24
C GLY A 118 -2.85 -3.65 2.74
N GLU A 119 -2.32 -4.88 2.81
CA GLU A 119 -0.88 -5.16 3.00
C GLU A 119 -0.52 -6.41 2.20
N CYS A 120 0.20 -6.21 1.11
CA CYS A 120 0.54 -7.29 0.18
C CYS A 120 1.48 -8.34 0.78
N THR A 121 2.33 -7.94 1.74
CA THR A 121 3.33 -8.85 2.35
C THR A 121 2.71 -9.94 3.22
N LEU A 122 1.41 -9.87 3.53
CA LEU A 122 0.67 -10.99 4.09
C LEU A 122 0.68 -12.23 3.17
N TYR A 123 0.94 -12.02 1.88
CA TYR A 123 0.99 -13.03 0.84
C TYR A 123 2.41 -13.18 0.25
N ALA A 124 3.44 -13.05 1.10
CA ALA A 124 4.84 -13.04 0.70
C ALA A 124 5.24 -14.24 -0.18
N GLY A 125 4.76 -15.45 0.14
CA GLY A 125 5.00 -16.64 -0.68
C GLY A 125 4.38 -16.57 -2.08
N PHE A 126 3.14 -16.05 -2.19
CA PHE A 126 2.49 -15.80 -3.48
C PHE A 126 3.27 -14.77 -4.30
N MET A 127 3.71 -13.68 -3.65
CA MET A 127 4.50 -12.63 -4.30
C MET A 127 5.85 -13.14 -4.78
N ALA A 128 6.54 -13.97 -3.99
CA ALA A 128 7.82 -14.55 -4.37
C ALA A 128 7.69 -15.38 -5.67
N GLU A 129 6.66 -16.23 -5.77
CA GLU A 129 6.37 -17.00 -6.99
C GLU A 129 6.01 -16.09 -8.18
N LEU A 130 5.16 -15.07 -7.95
CA LEU A 130 4.78 -14.11 -8.97
C LEU A 130 6.00 -13.33 -9.48
N PHE A 131 6.84 -12.82 -8.57
CA PHE A 131 8.02 -12.02 -8.89
C PHE A 131 9.09 -12.81 -9.64
N ALA A 132 9.31 -14.08 -9.29
CA ALA A 132 10.21 -14.96 -10.04
C ALA A 132 9.78 -15.05 -11.51
N LYS A 133 8.47 -15.24 -11.77
CA LYS A 133 7.93 -15.39 -13.14
C LYS A 133 7.92 -14.06 -13.90
N THR A 134 7.57 -12.93 -13.26
CA THR A 134 7.58 -11.62 -13.93
C THR A 134 9.00 -11.12 -14.19
N LYS A 135 9.96 -11.43 -13.32
CA LYS A 135 11.38 -11.13 -13.56
C LYS A 135 11.92 -11.88 -14.79
N ALA A 136 11.51 -13.15 -14.97
CA ALA A 136 11.83 -13.93 -16.17
C ALA A 136 11.21 -13.35 -17.46
N MET A 137 10.17 -12.50 -17.34
CA MET A 137 9.59 -11.75 -18.46
C MET A 137 10.29 -10.40 -18.70
N GLY A 138 11.35 -10.05 -17.96
CA GLY A 138 12.05 -8.77 -18.07
C GLY A 138 11.35 -7.61 -17.35
N LEU A 139 10.38 -7.88 -16.47
CA LEU A 139 9.68 -6.87 -15.68
C LEU A 139 10.38 -6.61 -14.35
N THR A 140 10.31 -5.36 -13.88
CA THR A 140 10.71 -4.99 -12.53
C THR A 140 9.58 -5.22 -11.54
N ASN A 141 9.91 -5.60 -10.28
CA ASN A 141 8.98 -5.97 -9.23
C ASN A 141 9.12 -5.05 -8.03
N LEU A 142 8.09 -4.30 -7.69
CA LEU A 142 8.06 -3.42 -6.52
C LEU A 142 7.04 -3.90 -5.49
N ILE A 143 7.42 -3.72 -4.24
CA ILE A 143 6.56 -3.97 -3.08
C ILE A 143 6.16 -2.62 -2.49
N ASP A 144 4.87 -2.37 -2.33
CA ASP A 144 4.33 -1.22 -1.63
C ASP A 144 3.77 -1.69 -0.28
N SER A 145 4.49 -1.39 0.81
CA SER A 145 4.27 -2.02 2.11
C SER A 145 4.23 -1.02 3.26
N ASN A 146 3.43 -1.36 4.28
CA ASN A 146 3.43 -0.68 5.57
C ASN A 146 4.54 -1.18 6.53
N GLY A 147 5.35 -2.14 6.12
CA GLY A 147 6.50 -2.63 6.85
C GLY A 147 6.21 -3.62 7.97
N ILE A 148 5.05 -4.27 8.00
CA ILE A 148 4.70 -5.25 9.03
C ILE A 148 5.40 -6.61 8.86
N LEU A 149 5.87 -6.95 7.67
CA LEU A 149 6.67 -8.14 7.43
C LEU A 149 8.11 -7.91 7.91
N ASP A 150 8.70 -8.86 8.59
CA ASP A 150 10.14 -8.86 8.86
C ASP A 150 10.91 -9.20 7.57
N PHE A 151 11.37 -8.18 6.86
CA PHE A 151 12.09 -8.35 5.60
C PHE A 151 13.44 -9.05 5.76
N SER A 152 14.02 -9.06 6.97
CA SER A 152 15.25 -9.80 7.24
C SER A 152 15.07 -11.32 7.17
N LYS A 153 13.82 -11.78 7.19
CA LYS A 153 13.43 -13.20 7.09
C LYS A 153 12.68 -13.52 5.79
N ALA A 154 12.65 -12.60 4.84
CA ALA A 154 11.89 -12.73 3.60
C ALA A 154 12.80 -12.86 2.35
N ASP A 155 13.91 -13.58 2.47
CA ASP A 155 14.92 -13.69 1.39
C ASP A 155 14.31 -14.18 0.08
N ALA A 156 13.44 -15.20 0.11
CA ALA A 156 12.79 -15.72 -1.10
C ALA A 156 11.93 -14.65 -1.85
N LEU A 157 11.35 -13.68 -1.14
CA LEU A 157 10.64 -12.56 -1.74
C LEU A 157 11.61 -11.52 -2.28
N LEU A 158 12.63 -11.16 -1.47
CA LEU A 158 13.60 -10.11 -1.82
C LEU A 158 14.54 -10.51 -2.97
N GLU A 159 14.77 -11.79 -3.20
CA GLU A 159 15.57 -12.30 -4.33
C GLU A 159 15.03 -11.84 -5.69
N HIS A 160 13.71 -11.69 -5.79
CA HIS A 160 13.03 -11.32 -7.03
C HIS A 160 12.43 -9.91 -6.99
N ALA A 161 12.53 -9.20 -5.87
CA ALA A 161 12.11 -7.81 -5.75
C ALA A 161 13.21 -6.85 -6.23
N ASP A 162 12.81 -5.78 -6.92
CA ASP A 162 13.71 -4.70 -7.34
C ASP A 162 13.65 -3.52 -6.36
N GLY A 163 12.74 -3.56 -5.38
CA GLY A 163 12.66 -2.59 -4.30
C GLY A 163 11.37 -2.64 -3.50
N VAL A 164 11.43 -2.03 -2.33
CA VAL A 164 10.31 -1.83 -1.43
C VAL A 164 10.06 -0.33 -1.27
N MET A 165 8.85 0.11 -1.60
CA MET A 165 8.35 1.44 -1.27
C MET A 165 7.69 1.34 0.11
N LEU A 166 8.30 1.94 1.12
CA LEU A 166 7.95 1.73 2.52
C LEU A 166 7.23 2.93 3.12
N ASP A 167 6.08 2.69 3.72
CA ASP A 167 5.34 3.70 4.47
C ASP A 167 5.83 3.80 5.93
N ILE A 168 6.48 4.90 6.30
CA ILE A 168 6.72 5.27 7.70
C ILE A 168 5.66 6.31 8.09
N LYS A 169 4.62 5.87 8.79
CA LYS A 169 3.43 6.68 9.02
C LYS A 169 3.57 7.68 10.18
N CYS A 170 4.41 7.36 11.15
CA CYS A 170 4.81 8.22 12.27
C CYS A 170 6.08 7.63 12.87
N PHE A 171 7.07 8.47 13.21
CA PHE A 171 8.30 8.00 13.86
C PHE A 171 8.08 7.77 15.35
N ASP A 172 7.30 8.65 16.02
CA ASP A 172 6.92 8.45 17.42
C ASP A 172 6.06 7.19 17.56
N ARG A 173 6.51 6.26 18.43
CA ARG A 173 5.87 4.96 18.65
C ARG A 173 4.43 5.12 19.15
N ALA A 174 4.19 6.02 20.08
CA ALA A 174 2.84 6.23 20.64
C ALA A 174 1.91 6.85 19.58
N GLY A 175 2.40 7.80 18.79
CA GLY A 175 1.69 8.39 17.65
C GLY A 175 1.37 7.33 16.58
N HIS A 176 2.31 6.45 16.27
CA HIS A 176 2.09 5.36 15.32
C HIS A 176 0.99 4.40 15.81
N ILE A 177 1.01 4.01 17.08
CA ILE A 177 -0.03 3.14 17.68
C ILE A 177 -1.40 3.81 17.62
N ARG A 178 -1.50 5.10 18.00
CA ARG A 178 -2.77 5.85 17.92
C ARG A 178 -3.31 5.89 16.48
N LEU A 179 -2.42 6.06 15.50
CA LEU A 179 -2.78 6.21 14.10
C LEU A 179 -3.18 4.89 13.44
N THR A 180 -2.47 3.79 13.75
CA THR A 180 -2.52 2.54 12.98
C THR A 180 -3.02 1.35 13.78
N GLY A 181 -3.03 1.43 15.10
CA GLY A 181 -3.32 0.32 16.01
C GLY A 181 -2.14 -0.65 16.23
N LYS A 182 -0.94 -0.36 15.69
CA LYS A 182 0.28 -1.18 15.80
C LYS A 182 1.48 -0.28 16.12
N ASP A 183 2.53 -0.86 16.72
CA ASP A 183 3.81 -0.17 16.86
C ASP A 183 4.59 -0.10 15.54
N ASN A 184 5.70 0.65 15.54
CA ASN A 184 6.54 0.88 14.37
C ASN A 184 7.96 0.33 14.53
N ASP A 185 8.26 -0.44 15.57
CA ASP A 185 9.62 -0.92 15.84
C ASP A 185 10.16 -1.71 14.64
N LEU A 186 9.35 -2.65 14.12
CA LEU A 186 9.72 -3.44 12.95
C LEU A 186 9.76 -2.59 11.66
N VAL A 187 8.88 -1.61 11.53
CA VAL A 187 8.86 -0.72 10.35
C VAL A 187 10.18 0.05 10.24
N LEU A 188 10.67 0.59 11.35
CA LEU A 188 11.94 1.33 11.39
C LEU A 188 13.15 0.41 11.19
N GLN A 189 13.13 -0.80 11.75
CA GLN A 189 14.15 -1.82 11.49
C GLN A 189 14.20 -2.20 10.00
N ASN A 190 13.04 -2.42 9.38
CA ASN A 190 12.93 -2.71 7.95
C ASN A 190 13.44 -1.55 7.09
N ALA A 191 13.16 -0.29 7.48
CA ALA A 191 13.66 0.87 6.74
C ALA A 191 15.20 0.86 6.68
N ALA A 192 15.87 0.66 7.82
CA ALA A 192 17.33 0.57 7.88
C ALA A 192 17.87 -0.65 7.13
N TYR A 193 17.26 -1.83 7.32
CA TYR A 193 17.66 -3.08 6.67
C TYR A 193 17.59 -2.99 5.14
N LEU A 194 16.47 -2.51 4.62
CA LEU A 194 16.25 -2.37 3.18
C LEU A 194 17.18 -1.28 2.58
N ALA A 195 17.35 -0.15 3.28
CA ALA A 195 18.25 0.90 2.87
C ALA A 195 19.72 0.44 2.82
N GLN A 196 20.16 -0.34 3.81
CA GLN A 196 21.50 -0.93 3.84
C GLN A 196 21.74 -1.85 2.63
N ARG A 197 20.73 -2.53 2.13
CA ARG A 197 20.80 -3.44 0.98
C ARG A 197 20.56 -2.76 -0.38
N GLY A 198 20.30 -1.46 -0.42
CA GLY A 198 19.93 -0.74 -1.65
C GLY A 198 18.55 -1.14 -2.21
N LEU A 199 17.69 -1.72 -1.36
CA LEU A 199 16.33 -2.19 -1.72
C LEU A 199 15.22 -1.24 -1.26
N LEU A 200 15.54 0.00 -0.83
CA LEU A 200 14.58 1.02 -0.42
C LEU A 200 14.57 2.20 -1.41
N PRO A 201 13.98 2.07 -2.60
CA PRO A 201 13.95 3.16 -3.57
C PRO A 201 13.06 4.34 -3.14
N GLU A 202 12.08 4.11 -2.28
CA GLU A 202 11.17 5.17 -1.81
C GLU A 202 10.71 4.90 -0.36
N VAL A 203 10.73 5.95 0.46
CA VAL A 203 10.05 6.00 1.74
C VAL A 203 8.93 7.05 1.68
N ARG A 204 7.82 6.82 2.37
CA ARG A 204 6.62 7.66 2.31
C ARG A 204 6.12 8.04 3.69
N THR A 205 5.70 9.29 3.85
CA THR A 205 5.00 9.76 5.05
C THR A 205 3.83 10.64 4.64
N VAL A 206 2.65 10.36 5.18
CA VAL A 206 1.46 11.23 5.01
C VAL A 206 1.49 12.33 6.07
N ILE A 207 1.34 13.56 5.62
CA ILE A 207 1.41 14.76 6.45
C ILE A 207 0.00 15.19 6.85
N ILE A 208 -0.26 15.26 8.18
CA ILE A 208 -1.55 15.67 8.76
C ILE A 208 -1.28 16.67 9.89
N PRO A 209 -1.38 17.98 9.63
CA PRO A 209 -1.09 19.00 10.62
C PRO A 209 -1.93 18.87 11.90
N GLY A 210 -1.29 19.05 13.05
CA GLY A 210 -1.98 19.00 14.35
C GLY A 210 -2.45 17.62 14.82
N VAL A 211 -2.40 16.60 13.96
CA VAL A 211 -2.76 15.20 14.30
C VAL A 211 -1.51 14.35 14.52
N LEU A 212 -0.51 14.55 13.68
CA LEU A 212 0.76 13.83 13.73
C LEU A 212 1.92 14.79 14.03
N PRO A 213 2.99 14.32 14.71
CA PRO A 213 4.22 15.09 14.90
C PRO A 213 5.03 15.08 13.59
N ASN A 214 4.53 15.82 12.57
CA ASN A 214 5.05 15.74 11.21
C ASN A 214 6.53 16.16 11.13
N GLU A 215 6.92 17.27 11.78
CA GLU A 215 8.30 17.77 11.77
C GLU A 215 9.25 16.75 12.41
N ASP A 216 8.89 16.22 13.58
CA ASP A 216 9.69 15.19 14.23
C ASP A 216 9.80 13.93 13.37
N THR A 217 8.69 13.46 12.81
CA THR A 217 8.67 12.28 11.93
C THR A 217 9.57 12.50 10.71
N VAL A 218 9.46 13.63 10.03
CA VAL A 218 10.26 13.94 8.84
C VAL A 218 11.75 14.04 9.20
N ALA A 219 12.10 14.72 10.29
CA ALA A 219 13.47 14.83 10.73
C ALA A 219 14.10 13.48 11.10
N GLN A 220 13.39 12.69 11.91
CA GLN A 220 13.90 11.39 12.38
C GLN A 220 14.02 10.35 11.26
N VAL A 221 13.05 10.29 10.34
CA VAL A 221 13.13 9.44 9.15
C VAL A 221 14.32 9.83 8.27
N SER A 222 14.54 11.13 8.08
CA SER A 222 15.65 11.63 7.28
C SER A 222 17.00 11.26 7.91
N ARG A 223 17.18 11.49 9.22
CA ARG A 223 18.39 11.10 9.97
C ARG A 223 18.63 9.59 9.93
N LEU A 224 17.59 8.80 10.04
CA LEU A 224 17.68 7.33 9.95
C LEU A 224 18.22 6.88 8.59
N LEU A 225 17.78 7.52 7.49
CA LEU A 225 18.06 7.05 6.13
C LEU A 225 19.24 7.75 5.45
N ALA A 226 19.61 8.95 5.89
CA ALA A 226 20.71 9.71 5.30
C ALA A 226 22.02 8.91 5.15
N PRO A 227 22.46 8.10 6.14
CA PRO A 227 23.71 7.34 6.02
C PRO A 227 23.70 6.28 4.91
N TYR A 228 22.53 5.85 4.45
CA TYR A 228 22.40 4.73 3.51
C TYR A 228 22.24 5.16 2.04
N GLN A 229 22.18 6.46 1.75
CA GLN A 229 21.98 6.93 0.36
C GLN A 229 23.13 6.57 -0.58
N ALA A 230 24.31 6.25 -0.05
CA ALA A 230 25.43 5.71 -0.82
C ALA A 230 25.18 4.29 -1.34
N ASN A 231 24.27 3.53 -0.73
CA ASN A 231 23.94 2.16 -1.14
C ASN A 231 22.92 2.12 -2.29
N GLY A 232 22.25 3.23 -2.55
CA GLY A 232 21.25 3.40 -3.60
C GLY A 232 20.41 4.67 -3.37
N PRO A 233 19.83 5.27 -4.41
CA PRO A 233 19.01 6.45 -4.26
C PRO A 233 17.76 6.13 -3.46
N ILE A 234 17.50 6.91 -2.40
CA ILE A 234 16.29 6.82 -1.59
C ILE A 234 15.48 8.09 -1.79
N ARG A 235 14.30 7.98 -2.40
CA ARG A 235 13.36 9.09 -2.48
C ARG A 235 12.54 9.18 -1.21
N TYR A 236 12.48 10.35 -0.60
CA TYR A 236 11.52 10.62 0.47
C TYR A 236 10.30 11.34 -0.09
N LYS A 237 9.16 10.66 -0.10
CA LYS A 237 7.88 11.19 -0.61
C LYS A 237 7.01 11.64 0.54
N LEU A 238 6.84 12.95 0.67
CA LEU A 238 5.92 13.59 1.60
C LEU A 238 4.56 13.73 0.92
N ILE A 239 3.54 13.10 1.47
CA ILE A 239 2.21 13.03 0.87
C ILE A 239 1.25 13.92 1.68
N ALA A 240 0.70 14.94 1.03
CA ALA A 240 -0.36 15.73 1.66
C ALA A 240 -1.60 14.87 1.91
N PHE A 241 -2.13 14.89 3.12
CA PHE A 241 -3.38 14.23 3.44
C PHE A 241 -4.51 14.73 2.52
N ARG A 242 -5.35 13.80 2.08
CA ARG A 242 -6.56 14.09 1.28
C ARG A 242 -7.74 13.34 1.89
N PRO A 243 -8.91 14.01 2.08
CA PRO A 243 -10.07 13.39 2.72
C PRO A 243 -10.79 12.36 1.85
N MET A 244 -10.54 12.36 0.52
CA MET A 244 -11.20 11.45 -0.43
C MET A 244 -10.79 10.00 -0.19
N GLY A 245 -11.78 9.10 -0.09
CA GLY A 245 -11.57 7.68 0.19
C GLY A 245 -11.43 7.34 1.69
N VAL A 246 -11.14 8.33 2.53
CA VAL A 246 -10.97 8.14 3.98
C VAL A 246 -12.31 7.90 4.65
N ARG A 247 -12.32 7.10 5.73
CA ARG A 247 -13.49 6.86 6.58
C ARG A 247 -14.06 8.18 7.09
N GLU A 248 -15.38 8.26 7.21
CA GLU A 248 -16.09 9.51 7.50
C GLU A 248 -15.60 10.19 8.79
N GLU A 249 -15.36 9.41 9.83
CA GLU A 249 -14.90 9.93 11.14
C GLU A 249 -13.52 10.62 11.10
N PHE A 250 -12.73 10.41 10.03
CA PHE A 250 -11.39 11.00 9.88
C PHE A 250 -11.25 11.97 8.70
N ARG A 251 -12.33 12.21 7.96
CA ARG A 251 -12.31 13.14 6.81
C ARG A 251 -12.06 14.59 7.20
N SER A 252 -12.33 14.94 8.45
CA SER A 252 -12.12 16.30 8.99
C SER A 252 -10.68 16.59 9.37
N PHE A 253 -9.75 15.65 9.19
CA PHE A 253 -8.34 15.91 9.45
C PHE A 253 -7.83 17.06 8.57
N PRO A 254 -6.98 17.95 9.13
CA PRO A 254 -6.45 19.09 8.39
C PRO A 254 -5.61 18.67 7.18
N VAL A 255 -5.83 19.35 6.07
CA VAL A 255 -4.99 19.22 4.88
C VAL A 255 -3.82 20.20 5.02
N PRO A 256 -2.57 19.76 4.84
CA PRO A 256 -1.43 20.65 4.93
C PRO A 256 -1.45 21.68 3.81
N SER A 257 -1.04 22.91 4.13
CA SER A 257 -0.82 23.96 3.14
C SER A 257 0.45 23.66 2.31
N ARG A 258 0.55 24.29 1.14
CA ARG A 258 1.75 24.21 0.32
C ARG A 258 3.01 24.67 1.07
N ALA A 259 2.88 25.74 1.88
CA ALA A 259 4.00 26.27 2.66
C ALA A 259 4.51 25.27 3.72
N GLU A 260 3.59 24.56 4.41
CA GLU A 260 3.95 23.49 5.35
C GLU A 260 4.67 22.34 4.64
N MET A 261 4.15 21.89 3.49
CA MET A 261 4.78 20.82 2.71
C MET A 261 6.19 21.23 2.24
N GLU A 262 6.37 22.47 1.79
CA GLU A 262 7.66 23.02 1.37
C GLU A 262 8.64 23.13 2.55
N SER A 263 8.19 23.59 3.71
CA SER A 263 8.99 23.64 4.94
C SER A 263 9.46 22.25 5.36
N LEU A 264 8.60 21.24 5.32
CA LEU A 264 8.95 19.85 5.64
C LEU A 264 9.92 19.25 4.60
N SER A 265 9.75 19.57 3.32
CA SER A 265 10.70 19.16 2.28
C SER A 265 12.11 19.72 2.52
N GLN A 266 12.20 21.03 2.85
CA GLN A 266 13.46 21.66 3.21
C GLN A 266 14.05 21.07 4.50
N LEU A 267 13.23 20.72 5.48
CA LEU A 267 13.67 20.03 6.69
C LEU A 267 14.31 18.69 6.34
N ALA A 268 13.63 17.86 5.54
CA ALA A 268 14.18 16.57 5.11
C ALA A 268 15.53 16.70 4.40
N GLN A 269 15.66 17.72 3.54
CA GLN A 269 16.92 18.00 2.85
C GLN A 269 18.04 18.43 3.82
N ARG A 270 17.73 19.30 4.79
CA ARG A 270 18.70 19.71 5.84
C ARG A 270 19.15 18.54 6.70
N GLU A 271 18.26 17.57 6.93
CA GLU A 271 18.56 16.36 7.69
C GLU A 271 19.21 15.25 6.83
N GLY A 272 19.60 15.57 5.59
CA GLY A 272 20.47 14.76 4.74
C GLY A 272 19.80 13.97 3.64
N MET A 273 18.47 14.14 3.37
CA MET A 273 17.84 13.49 2.21
C MET A 273 18.13 14.24 0.91
N ALA A 274 18.67 13.54 -0.09
CA ALA A 274 19.03 14.14 -1.38
C ALA A 274 17.84 14.28 -2.35
N ASP A 275 16.91 13.32 -2.35
CA ASP A 275 15.72 13.30 -3.23
C ASP A 275 14.45 13.37 -2.37
N VAL A 276 13.83 14.54 -2.31
CA VAL A 276 12.58 14.79 -1.56
C VAL A 276 11.52 15.30 -2.51
N VAL A 277 10.36 14.66 -2.53
CA VAL A 277 9.21 15.07 -3.35
C VAL A 277 7.96 15.27 -2.49
N THR A 278 7.16 16.26 -2.84
CA THR A 278 5.86 16.54 -2.20
C THR A 278 4.73 16.28 -3.20
N VAL A 279 3.65 15.62 -2.77
CA VAL A 279 2.48 15.30 -3.60
C VAL A 279 1.18 15.54 -2.85
#